data_378d1933b35a01f9a625c4f54edf731f
#
_entry.id   378d1933b35a01f9a625c4f54edf731f
#
_cell.length_a   1.000
_cell.length_b   1.000
_cell.length_c   1.000
_cell.angle_alpha   90.00
_cell.angle_beta   90.00
_cell.angle_gamma   90.00
#
_symmetry.space_group_name_H-M   'P 1'
#
loop_
_entity.id
_entity.type
_entity.pdbx_description
1 polymer ?
#
loop_
_entity_poly.entity_id
_entity_poly.type
_entity_poly.pdbx_seq_one_letter_code
_entity_poly.pdbx_strand_id
1 'polypeptide(L)'
;MAIAYNTHRVLELLERTTPDTVHRQALKERIIEREETGFKKYGRTMDRRDYEQRDWLLHLLEELMDAAQYAMRASDTELANHLLEDAYRIQKRLDDTL
;
A
#
# COMPACT_ATOMS: atom_id res chain seq x y z
N MET A 1 -19.23 1.69 7.13
CA MET A 1 -19.26 1.55 5.66
C MET A 1 -18.89 0.13 5.25
N ALA A 2 -19.25 -0.27 4.06
CA ALA A 2 -18.83 -1.57 3.53
C ALA A 2 -17.35 -1.51 3.11
N ILE A 3 -16.64 -2.63 3.30
CA ILE A 3 -15.24 -2.75 2.90
C ILE A 3 -15.17 -2.86 1.37
N ALA A 4 -14.30 -2.09 0.73
CA ALA A 4 -14.11 -2.10 -0.71
C ALA A 4 -13.62 -3.48 -1.20
N TYR A 5 -13.97 -3.85 -2.42
CA TYR A 5 -13.56 -5.12 -3.02
C TYR A 5 -12.03 -5.26 -3.04
N ASN A 6 -11.33 -4.19 -3.40
CA ASN A 6 -9.86 -4.19 -3.42
C ASN A 6 -9.29 -4.49 -2.03
N THR A 7 -9.89 -3.94 -0.99
CA THR A 7 -9.46 -4.18 0.40
C THR A 7 -9.67 -5.64 0.79
N HIS A 8 -10.78 -6.26 0.38
CA HIS A 8 -10.99 -7.70 0.59
C HIS A 8 -9.86 -8.52 -0.03
N ARG A 9 -9.42 -8.17 -1.24
CA ARG A 9 -8.32 -8.87 -1.91
C ARG A 9 -7.01 -8.72 -1.15
N VAL A 10 -6.74 -7.53 -0.63
CA VAL A 10 -5.54 -7.28 0.19
C VAL A 10 -5.59 -8.11 1.46
N LEU A 11 -6.74 -8.19 2.13
CA LEU A 11 -6.90 -8.98 3.35
C LEU A 11 -6.71 -10.48 3.09
N GLU A 12 -7.22 -10.99 1.97
CA GLU A 12 -6.99 -12.38 1.57
C GLU A 12 -5.50 -12.65 1.34
N LEU A 13 -4.81 -11.74 0.67
CA LEU A 13 -3.37 -11.87 0.45
C LEU A 13 -2.60 -11.83 1.76
N LEU A 14 -3.01 -10.97 2.70
CA LEU A 14 -2.42 -10.88 4.02
C LEU A 14 -2.47 -12.20 4.76
N GLU A 15 -3.59 -12.92 4.69
CA GLU A 15 -3.74 -14.23 5.32
C GLU A 15 -2.76 -15.25 4.78
N ARG A 16 -2.44 -15.19 3.49
CA ARG A 16 -1.53 -16.14 2.84
C ARG A 16 -0.05 -15.81 3.04
N THR A 17 0.27 -14.54 3.32
CA THR A 17 1.67 -14.08 3.35
C THR A 17 2.22 -13.85 4.75
N THR A 18 1.37 -13.87 5.78
CA THR A 18 1.82 -13.61 7.15
C THR A 18 1.83 -14.88 8.00
N PRO A 19 2.92 -15.11 8.76
CA PRO A 19 3.07 -16.37 9.49
C PRO A 19 2.31 -16.45 10.81
N ASP A 20 1.99 -15.33 11.45
CA ASP A 20 1.34 -15.36 12.78
C ASP A 20 0.01 -14.60 12.79
N THR A 21 -0.91 -15.07 13.65
CA THR A 21 -2.27 -14.54 13.71
C THR A 21 -2.40 -13.25 14.51
N VAL A 22 -1.51 -13.01 15.47
CA VAL A 22 -1.57 -11.81 16.33
C VAL A 22 -1.24 -10.56 15.54
N HIS A 23 -0.08 -10.54 14.88
CA HIS A 23 0.34 -9.39 14.08
C HIS A 23 -0.52 -9.24 12.83
N ARG A 24 -0.98 -10.35 12.25
CA ARG A 24 -1.92 -10.33 11.14
C ARG A 24 -3.21 -9.62 11.51
N GLN A 25 -3.78 -9.96 12.67
CA GLN A 25 -5.03 -9.36 13.12
C GLN A 25 -4.85 -7.85 13.36
N ALA A 26 -3.76 -7.45 13.99
CA ALA A 26 -3.45 -6.03 14.22
C ALA A 26 -3.33 -5.27 12.89
N LEU A 27 -2.64 -5.85 11.91
CA LEU A 27 -2.47 -5.23 10.59
C LEU A 27 -3.80 -5.16 9.84
N LYS A 28 -4.63 -6.20 9.92
CA LYS A 28 -5.97 -6.22 9.32
C LYS A 28 -6.81 -5.05 9.83
N GLU A 29 -6.82 -4.83 11.14
CA GLU A 29 -7.55 -3.74 11.75
C GLU A 29 -7.06 -2.38 11.26
N ARG A 30 -5.74 -2.20 11.12
CA ARG A 30 -5.16 -0.97 10.59
C ARG A 30 -5.53 -0.74 9.12
N ILE A 31 -5.56 -1.78 8.31
CA ILE A 31 -5.94 -1.67 6.90
C ILE A 31 -7.39 -1.19 6.78
N ILE A 32 -8.30 -1.77 7.55
CA ILE A 32 -9.71 -1.40 7.56
C ILE A 32 -9.88 0.04 8.06
N GLU A 33 -9.20 0.40 9.14
CA GLU A 33 -9.25 1.75 9.70
C GLU A 33 -8.75 2.79 8.69
N ARG A 34 -7.66 2.49 7.96
CA ARG A 34 -7.13 3.37 6.94
C ARG A 34 -8.15 3.61 5.82
N GLU A 35 -8.87 2.57 5.41
CA GLU A 35 -9.92 2.70 4.40
C GLU A 35 -11.04 3.62 4.88
N GLU A 36 -11.52 3.42 6.12
CA GLU A 36 -12.57 4.26 6.70
C GLU A 36 -12.14 5.73 6.77
N THR A 37 -10.91 5.98 7.22
CA THR A 37 -10.34 7.32 7.29
C THR A 37 -10.29 7.98 5.91
N GLY A 38 -9.82 7.24 4.91
CA GLY A 38 -9.77 7.72 3.54
C GLY A 38 -11.14 8.02 2.97
N PHE A 39 -12.12 7.16 3.23
CA PHE A 39 -13.50 7.37 2.78
C PHE A 39 -14.11 8.63 3.41
N LYS A 40 -13.95 8.82 4.71
CA LYS A 40 -14.45 10.00 5.41
C LYS A 40 -13.85 11.30 4.86
N LYS A 41 -12.56 11.25 4.50
CA LYS A 41 -11.84 12.43 4.03
C LYS A 41 -12.11 12.76 2.55
N TYR A 42 -12.17 11.74 1.70
CA TYR A 42 -12.23 11.92 0.25
C TYR A 42 -13.55 11.47 -0.39
N GLY A 43 -14.41 10.76 0.35
CA GLY A 43 -15.68 10.23 -0.16
C GLY A 43 -15.50 9.09 -1.18
N ARG A 44 -14.30 8.52 -1.27
CA ARG A 44 -13.99 7.48 -2.25
C ARG A 44 -13.18 6.35 -1.63
N THR A 45 -13.31 5.14 -2.19
CA THR A 45 -12.54 3.98 -1.79
C THR A 45 -11.54 3.60 -2.88
N MET A 46 -10.77 2.55 -2.64
CA MET A 46 -9.82 2.01 -3.62
C MET A 46 -10.51 1.35 -4.82
N ASP A 47 -11.84 1.20 -4.78
CA ASP A 47 -12.61 0.65 -5.91
C ASP A 47 -12.97 1.71 -6.96
N ARG A 48 -12.55 2.95 -6.78
CA ARG A 48 -12.80 4.02 -7.75
C ARG A 48 -12.29 3.62 -9.13
N ARG A 49 -13.00 4.05 -10.19
CA ARG A 49 -12.71 3.65 -11.56
C ARG A 49 -12.17 4.77 -12.46
N ASP A 50 -11.96 5.95 -11.92
CA ASP A 50 -11.44 7.10 -12.65
C ASP A 50 -9.91 7.10 -12.77
N TYR A 51 -9.24 6.13 -12.11
CA TYR A 51 -7.80 5.94 -12.20
C TYR A 51 -7.46 4.76 -13.11
N GLU A 52 -6.44 4.95 -13.94
CA GLU A 52 -5.84 3.88 -14.73
C GLU A 52 -4.71 3.20 -13.95
N GLN A 53 -4.21 2.07 -14.45
CA GLN A 53 -3.11 1.35 -13.80
C GLN A 53 -1.90 2.25 -13.54
N ARG A 54 -1.57 3.12 -14.51
CA ARG A 54 -0.45 4.06 -14.37
C ARG A 54 -0.64 5.00 -13.18
N ASP A 55 -1.86 5.50 -12.98
CA ASP A 55 -2.16 6.38 -11.85
C ASP A 55 -1.93 5.68 -10.52
N TRP A 56 -2.37 4.43 -10.39
CA TRP A 56 -2.15 3.64 -9.18
C TRP A 56 -0.66 3.37 -8.93
N LEU A 57 0.10 3.10 -10.00
CA LEU A 57 1.55 2.89 -9.88
C LEU A 57 2.28 4.16 -9.44
N LEU A 58 1.85 5.33 -9.93
CA LEU A 58 2.42 6.61 -9.49
C LEU A 58 2.14 6.86 -8.01
N HIS A 59 0.92 6.62 -7.54
CA HIS A 59 0.59 6.74 -6.12
C HIS A 59 1.42 5.77 -5.28
N LEU A 60 1.55 4.53 -5.72
CA LEU A 60 2.36 3.54 -5.03
C LEU A 60 3.81 3.99 -4.92
N LEU A 61 4.38 4.52 -6.02
CA LEU A 61 5.75 5.02 -6.03
C LEU A 61 5.95 6.13 -5.00
N GLU A 62 5.02 7.08 -4.95
CA GLU A 62 5.07 8.18 -3.98
C GLU A 62 5.08 7.66 -2.54
N GLU A 63 4.20 6.70 -2.24
CA GLU A 63 4.12 6.08 -0.91
C GLU A 63 5.38 5.31 -0.55
N LEU A 64 5.99 4.61 -1.51
CA LEU A 64 7.23 3.88 -1.26
C LEU A 64 8.40 4.81 -0.99
N MET A 65 8.46 5.94 -1.69
CA MET A 65 9.49 6.95 -1.43
C MET A 65 9.34 7.55 -0.04
N ASP A 66 8.12 7.90 0.34
CA ASP A 66 7.84 8.42 1.69
C ASP A 66 8.15 7.36 2.75
N ALA A 67 7.75 6.11 2.49
CA ALA A 67 8.01 5.00 3.41
C ALA A 67 9.51 4.81 3.65
N ALA A 68 10.34 4.92 2.60
CA ALA A 68 11.79 4.82 2.73
C ALA A 68 12.35 5.93 3.64
N GLN A 69 11.83 7.15 3.52
CA GLN A 69 12.21 8.26 4.39
C GLN A 69 11.85 7.95 5.86
N TYR A 70 10.64 7.44 6.09
CA TYR A 70 10.22 7.05 7.44
C TYR A 70 11.09 5.94 8.01
N ALA A 71 11.44 4.94 7.21
CA ALA A 71 12.29 3.83 7.64
C ALA A 71 13.67 4.34 8.07
N MET A 72 14.25 5.29 7.32
CA MET A 72 15.53 5.90 7.71
C MET A 72 15.41 6.70 9.02
N ARG A 73 14.33 7.45 9.19
CA ARG A 73 14.08 8.17 10.45
C ARG A 73 13.89 7.21 11.63
N ALA A 74 13.37 6.02 11.38
CA ALA A 74 13.23 4.97 12.37
C ALA A 74 14.53 4.17 12.57
N SER A 75 15.60 4.55 11.87
CA SER A 75 16.91 3.89 11.92
C SER A 75 16.89 2.44 11.43
N ASP A 76 15.99 2.15 10.49
CA ASP A 76 15.87 0.83 9.89
C ASP A 76 16.35 0.88 8.43
N THR A 77 17.66 0.82 8.26
CA THR A 77 18.31 0.90 6.94
C THR A 77 17.97 -0.29 6.06
N GLU A 78 17.83 -1.48 6.63
CA GLU A 78 17.49 -2.68 5.88
C GLU A 78 16.09 -2.54 5.25
N LEU A 79 15.11 -2.10 6.06
CA LEU A 79 13.76 -1.86 5.54
C LEU A 79 13.76 -0.77 4.48
N ALA A 80 14.50 0.33 4.69
CA ALA A 80 14.62 1.39 3.70
C ALA A 80 15.15 0.86 2.36
N ASN A 81 16.15 -0.04 2.39
CA ASN A 81 16.68 -0.66 1.19
C ASN A 81 15.62 -1.47 0.45
N HIS A 82 14.83 -2.28 1.16
CA HIS A 82 13.76 -3.06 0.54
C HIS A 82 12.71 -2.17 -0.12
N LEU A 83 12.33 -1.10 0.57
CA LEU A 83 11.34 -0.14 0.03
C LEU A 83 11.88 0.57 -1.22
N LEU A 84 13.15 0.93 -1.25
CA LEU A 84 13.78 1.55 -2.42
C LEU A 84 13.92 0.57 -3.58
N GLU A 85 14.19 -0.71 -3.32
CA GLU A 85 14.21 -1.74 -4.36
C GLU A 85 12.83 -1.86 -5.01
N ASP A 86 11.76 -1.83 -4.21
CA ASP A 86 10.40 -1.86 -4.71
C ASP A 86 10.08 -0.60 -5.52
N ALA A 87 10.50 0.57 -5.03
CA ALA A 87 10.34 1.83 -5.75
C ALA A 87 11.04 1.78 -7.11
N TYR A 88 12.25 1.22 -7.16
CA TYR A 88 12.99 1.05 -8.40
C TYR A 88 12.21 0.19 -9.40
N ARG A 89 11.62 -0.91 -8.96
CA ARG A 89 10.82 -1.78 -9.83
C ARG A 89 9.61 -1.04 -10.41
N ILE A 90 8.94 -0.24 -9.59
CA ILE A 90 7.79 0.54 -10.04
C ILE A 90 8.23 1.60 -11.04
N GLN A 91 9.30 2.33 -10.76
CA GLN A 91 9.84 3.34 -11.68
C GLN A 91 10.17 2.72 -13.04
N LYS A 92 10.80 1.55 -13.03
CA LYS A 92 11.14 0.85 -14.26
C LYS A 92 9.88 0.48 -15.06
N ARG A 93 8.84 -0.02 -14.40
CA ARG A 93 7.58 -0.34 -15.06
C ARG A 93 6.94 0.90 -15.69
N LEU A 94 6.97 2.04 -14.99
CA LEU A 94 6.44 3.29 -15.50
C LEU A 94 7.22 3.77 -16.75
N ASP A 95 8.54 3.66 -16.72
CA ASP A 95 9.39 4.07 -17.84
C ASP A 95 9.18 3.16 -19.06
N ASP A 96 9.01 1.86 -18.83
CA ASP A 96 8.85 0.88 -19.90
C ASP A 96 7.48 0.96 -20.58
N THR A 97 6.50 1.65 -19.97
CA THR A 97 5.14 1.78 -20.52
C THR A 97 4.89 3.12 -21.22
N LEU A 98 5.89 3.93 -21.39
CA LEU A 98 5.78 5.22 -22.08
C LEU A 98 5.61 5.08 -23.60
#